data_cf0f37505a638fa156be5393c239400b
#
_entry.id   cf0f37505a638fa156be5393c239400b
#
_cell.length_a   1.000
_cell.length_b   1.000
_cell.length_c   1.000
_cell.angle_alpha   90.00
_cell.angle_beta   90.00
_cell.angle_gamma   90.00
#
_symmetry.space_group_name_H-M   'P 1'
#
loop_
_entity.id
_entity.type
_entity.pdbx_description
1 polymer ?
#
loop_
_entity_poly.entity_id
_entity_poly.type
_entity_poly.pdbx_seq_one_letter_code
_entity_poly.pdbx_strand_id
1 'polypeptide(L)'
;VSKAWLKNIEHQTDGLVYYIKYHYNRPRPFQIGCYYNIDIYRPIYTDANCAAYPSGHSFLGTLFYKILSEKYPHAKEKMNKLHIKISESRLNSGVHYASDIKFAEELANWVYSKQLF
;
A
#
# COMPACT_ATOMS: atom_id res chain seq x y z
N VAL A 1 -13.67 -6.80 15.44
CA VAL A 1 -13.45 -5.85 14.32
C VAL A 1 -14.19 -6.38 13.11
N SER A 2 -15.09 -5.58 12.57
CA SER A 2 -15.86 -5.94 11.39
C SER A 2 -15.18 -5.50 10.11
N LYS A 3 -15.53 -6.17 9.00
CA LYS A 3 -15.09 -5.76 7.67
C LYS A 3 -15.56 -4.33 7.34
N ALA A 4 -16.76 -3.95 7.79
CA ALA A 4 -17.31 -2.62 7.58
C ALA A 4 -16.46 -1.55 8.28
N TRP A 5 -15.92 -1.82 9.45
CA TRP A 5 -15.05 -0.90 10.17
C TRP A 5 -13.72 -0.69 9.43
N LEU A 6 -13.12 -1.76 8.92
CA LEU A 6 -11.91 -1.66 8.09
C LEU A 6 -12.16 -0.87 6.81
N LYS A 7 -13.28 -1.10 6.15
CA LYS A 7 -13.70 -0.34 4.98
C LYS A 7 -13.88 1.14 5.27
N ASN A 8 -14.42 1.48 6.42
CA ASN A 8 -14.57 2.86 6.84
C ASN A 8 -13.22 3.57 6.99
N ILE A 9 -12.22 2.90 7.57
CA ILE A 9 -10.86 3.43 7.67
C ILE A 9 -10.26 3.66 6.28
N GLU A 10 -10.43 2.70 5.37
CA GLU A 10 -10.00 2.82 3.97
C GLU A 10 -10.61 4.07 3.33
N HIS A 11 -11.92 4.26 3.44
CA HIS A 11 -12.60 5.42 2.88
C HIS A 11 -12.09 6.74 3.45
N GLN A 12 -11.83 6.80 4.75
CA GLN A 12 -11.33 8.02 5.39
C GLN A 12 -9.92 8.39 4.94
N THR A 13 -9.11 7.43 4.53
CA THR A 13 -7.71 7.64 4.14
C THR A 13 -7.47 7.67 2.63
N ASP A 14 -8.41 7.19 1.82
CA ASP A 14 -8.28 7.13 0.36
C ASP A 14 -7.96 8.48 -0.26
N GLY A 15 -8.62 9.54 0.20
CA GLY A 15 -8.42 10.88 -0.35
C GLY A 15 -6.97 11.35 -0.24
N LEU A 16 -6.32 11.07 0.87
CA LEU A 16 -4.91 11.42 1.08
C LEU A 16 -4.00 10.63 0.13
N VAL A 17 -4.21 9.32 0.04
CA VAL A 17 -3.39 8.45 -0.82
C VAL A 17 -3.52 8.86 -2.29
N TYR A 18 -4.74 9.04 -2.77
CA TYR A 18 -4.98 9.43 -4.17
C TYR A 18 -4.50 10.85 -4.48
N TYR A 19 -4.61 11.79 -3.53
CA TYR A 19 -4.04 13.12 -3.69
C TYR A 19 -2.55 13.06 -4.00
N ILE A 20 -1.80 12.25 -3.24
CA ILE A 20 -0.36 12.09 -3.45
C ILE A 20 -0.08 11.37 -4.77
N LYS A 21 -0.87 10.34 -5.09
CA LYS A 21 -0.73 9.61 -6.36
C LYS A 21 -0.86 10.54 -7.56
N TYR A 22 -1.86 11.39 -7.58
CA TYR A 22 -2.08 12.33 -8.69
C TYR A 22 -1.04 13.45 -8.72
N HIS A 23 -0.52 13.85 -7.56
CA HIS A 23 0.51 14.89 -7.48
C HIS A 23 1.81 14.43 -8.15
N TYR A 24 2.30 13.24 -7.84
CA TYR A 24 3.54 12.72 -8.40
C TYR A 24 3.35 12.01 -9.73
N ASN A 25 2.23 11.38 -9.92
CA ASN A 25 1.86 10.64 -11.15
C ASN A 25 2.96 9.70 -11.64
N ARG A 26 3.58 8.94 -10.71
CA ARG A 26 4.67 8.02 -11.05
C ARG A 26 4.15 6.84 -11.88
N PRO A 27 4.78 6.52 -13.02
CA PRO A 27 4.42 5.33 -13.79
C PRO A 27 4.79 4.04 -13.06
N ARG A 28 4.05 2.96 -13.32
CA ARG A 28 4.32 1.65 -12.76
C ARG A 28 5.60 1.04 -13.35
N PRO A 29 6.30 0.12 -12.61
CA PRO A 29 7.50 -0.52 -13.14
C PRO A 29 7.28 -1.21 -14.50
N PHE A 30 6.16 -1.93 -14.69
CA PHE A 30 5.88 -2.59 -15.95
C PHE A 30 5.69 -1.60 -17.12
N GLN A 31 5.21 -0.40 -16.83
CA GLN A 31 5.05 0.66 -17.84
C GLN A 31 6.41 1.21 -18.27
N ILE A 32 7.31 1.45 -17.31
CA ILE A 32 8.68 1.88 -17.57
C ILE A 32 9.47 0.81 -18.32
N GLY A 33 9.31 -0.46 -17.93
CA GLY A 33 9.94 -1.59 -18.61
C GLY A 33 9.58 -1.63 -20.08
N CYS A 34 8.30 -1.43 -20.40
CA CYS A 34 7.83 -1.38 -21.78
C CYS A 34 8.50 -0.25 -22.57
N TYR A 35 8.61 0.93 -21.98
CA TYR A 35 9.23 2.09 -22.62
C TYR A 35 10.71 1.87 -22.91
N TYR A 36 11.46 1.24 -22.01
CA TYR A 36 12.89 0.97 -22.15
C TYR A 36 13.20 -0.40 -22.75
N ASN A 37 12.18 -1.12 -23.21
CA ASN A 37 12.34 -2.45 -23.78
C ASN A 37 12.96 -3.46 -22.82
N ILE A 38 12.59 -3.34 -21.54
CA ILE A 38 12.98 -4.25 -20.47
C ILE A 38 11.76 -5.10 -20.10
N ASP A 39 11.94 -6.43 -20.06
CA ASP A 39 10.86 -7.34 -19.76
C ASP A 39 10.58 -7.35 -18.24
N ILE A 40 9.49 -6.69 -17.85
CA ILE A 40 9.01 -6.66 -16.48
C ILE A 40 7.63 -7.34 -16.46
N TYR A 41 7.46 -8.32 -15.59
CA TYR A 41 6.22 -9.07 -15.44
C TYR A 41 5.03 -8.13 -15.21
N ARG A 42 3.97 -8.37 -15.98
CA ARG A 42 2.70 -7.66 -15.83
C ARG A 42 1.60 -8.68 -15.47
N PRO A 43 0.94 -8.53 -14.33
CA PRO A 43 -0.18 -9.41 -13.98
C PRO A 43 -1.31 -9.30 -15.00
N ILE A 44 -1.95 -10.43 -15.33
CA ILE A 44 -3.11 -10.45 -16.21
C ILE A 44 -4.28 -9.71 -15.57
N TYR A 45 -4.48 -9.93 -14.26
CA TYR A 45 -5.50 -9.26 -13.47
C TYR A 45 -4.82 -8.30 -12.50
N THR A 46 -5.03 -7.00 -12.74
CA THR A 46 -4.52 -5.96 -11.84
C THR A 46 -5.49 -4.79 -11.80
N ASP A 47 -5.65 -4.22 -10.60
CA ASP A 47 -6.36 -2.96 -10.38
C ASP A 47 -5.39 -1.76 -10.42
N ALA A 48 -4.13 -1.99 -10.82
CA ALA A 48 -3.08 -0.98 -10.87
C ALA A 48 -3.23 -0.04 -12.07
N ASN A 49 -4.35 0.68 -12.15
CA ASN A 49 -4.68 1.60 -13.24
C ASN A 49 -4.32 3.07 -12.93
N CYS A 50 -3.91 3.36 -11.71
CA CYS A 50 -3.50 4.68 -11.27
C CYS A 50 -1.99 4.74 -11.03
N ALA A 51 -1.48 5.94 -10.70
CA ALA A 51 -0.06 6.16 -10.45
C ALA A 51 0.49 5.27 -9.32
N ALA A 52 1.78 4.98 -9.38
CA ALA A 52 2.43 4.01 -8.50
C ALA A 52 2.68 4.50 -7.08
N TYR A 53 3.00 5.77 -6.89
CA TYR A 53 3.48 6.31 -5.63
C TYR A 53 2.40 7.08 -4.88
N PRO A 54 2.11 6.76 -3.62
CA PRO A 54 2.60 5.60 -2.86
C PRO A 54 1.81 4.32 -3.13
N SER A 55 2.27 3.18 -2.60
CA SER A 55 1.53 1.93 -2.66
C SER A 55 0.32 1.94 -1.73
N GLY A 56 -0.89 1.86 -2.29
CA GLY A 56 -2.14 1.82 -1.50
C GLY A 56 -2.25 0.56 -0.66
N HIS A 57 -1.88 -0.59 -1.19
CA HIS A 57 -1.91 -1.86 -0.44
C HIS A 57 -0.93 -1.86 0.74
N SER A 58 0.29 -1.33 0.54
CA SER A 58 1.28 -1.25 1.62
C SER A 58 0.89 -0.21 2.67
N PHE A 59 0.26 0.89 2.24
CA PHE A 59 -0.29 1.89 3.16
C PHE A 59 -1.36 1.28 4.07
N LEU A 60 -2.37 0.66 3.49
CA LEU A 60 -3.46 0.04 4.27
C LEU A 60 -2.95 -1.14 5.10
N GLY A 61 -2.08 -1.97 4.55
CA GLY A 61 -1.49 -3.09 5.28
C GLY A 61 -0.75 -2.63 6.53
N THR A 62 0.05 -1.58 6.42
CA THR A 62 0.80 -1.02 7.55
C THR A 62 -0.14 -0.35 8.56
N LEU A 63 -1.10 0.42 8.09
CA LEU A 63 -2.07 1.10 8.96
C LEU A 63 -2.90 0.09 9.76
N PHE A 64 -3.44 -0.92 9.09
CA PHE A 64 -4.22 -1.98 9.74
C PHE A 64 -3.35 -2.79 10.72
N TYR A 65 -2.10 -3.09 10.34
CA TYR A 65 -1.16 -3.75 11.25
C TYR A 65 -1.02 -2.96 12.56
N LYS A 66 -0.81 -1.66 12.45
CA LYS A 66 -0.65 -0.80 13.63
C LYS A 66 -1.89 -0.76 14.50
N ILE A 67 -3.05 -0.52 13.91
CA ILE A 67 -4.32 -0.40 14.64
C ILE A 67 -4.67 -1.74 15.30
N LEU A 68 -4.60 -2.84 14.55
CA LEU A 68 -5.00 -4.15 15.07
C LEU A 68 -4.00 -4.72 16.06
N SER A 69 -2.71 -4.41 15.93
CA SER A 69 -1.69 -4.85 16.88
C SER A 69 -1.84 -4.17 18.24
N GLU A 70 -2.28 -2.92 18.26
CA GLU A 70 -2.62 -2.23 19.51
C GLU A 70 -3.84 -2.84 20.16
N LYS A 71 -4.87 -3.11 19.37
CA LYS A 71 -6.13 -3.69 19.86
C LYS A 71 -5.98 -5.17 20.27
N TYR A 72 -5.18 -5.93 19.54
CA TYR A 72 -4.97 -7.37 19.75
C TYR A 72 -3.46 -7.69 19.84
N PRO A 73 -2.80 -7.38 20.96
CA PRO A 73 -1.35 -7.55 21.08
C PRO A 73 -0.86 -8.98 20.82
N HIS A 74 -1.68 -9.98 21.16
CA HIS A 74 -1.35 -11.40 20.96
C HIS A 74 -1.25 -11.81 19.48
N ALA A 75 -1.87 -11.05 18.59
CA ALA A 75 -1.85 -11.33 17.16
C ALA A 75 -0.81 -10.49 16.39
N LYS A 76 -0.02 -9.67 17.08
CA LYS A 76 0.91 -8.72 16.47
C LYS A 76 1.89 -9.37 15.51
N GLU A 77 2.51 -10.48 15.92
CA GLU A 77 3.51 -11.16 15.09
C GLU A 77 2.90 -11.70 13.80
N LYS A 78 1.72 -12.32 13.89
CA LYS A 78 1.00 -12.85 12.73
C LYS A 78 0.63 -11.73 11.76
N MET A 79 0.16 -10.61 12.28
CA MET A 79 -0.22 -9.45 11.47
C MET A 79 1.00 -8.79 10.82
N ASN A 80 2.14 -8.76 11.51
CA ASN A 80 3.39 -8.26 10.96
C ASN A 80 3.83 -9.08 9.73
N LYS A 81 3.78 -10.40 9.84
CA LYS A 81 4.09 -11.29 8.71
C LYS A 81 3.15 -11.05 7.54
N LEU A 82 1.88 -10.84 7.81
CA LEU A 82 0.88 -10.61 6.76
C LEU A 82 1.14 -9.32 5.99
N HIS A 83 1.39 -8.20 6.68
CA HIS A 83 1.61 -6.93 5.98
C HIS A 83 2.92 -6.92 5.19
N ILE A 84 3.95 -7.61 5.67
CA ILE A 84 5.20 -7.80 4.93
C ILE A 84 4.94 -8.57 3.63
N LYS A 85 4.16 -9.66 3.69
CA LYS A 85 3.79 -10.43 2.50
C LYS A 85 3.00 -9.61 1.50
N ILE A 86 2.12 -8.75 1.95
CA ILE A 86 1.36 -7.83 1.08
C ILE A 86 2.34 -6.94 0.30
N SER A 87 3.30 -6.32 0.98
CA SER A 87 4.29 -5.45 0.34
C SER A 87 5.19 -6.22 -0.63
N GLU A 88 5.66 -7.40 -0.26
CA GLU A 88 6.47 -8.25 -1.14
C GLU A 88 5.71 -8.66 -2.40
N SER A 89 4.42 -8.97 -2.28
CA SER A 89 3.60 -9.32 -3.44
C SER A 89 3.48 -8.16 -4.43
N ARG A 90 3.46 -6.93 -3.95
CA ARG A 90 3.40 -5.74 -4.81
C ARG A 90 4.70 -5.52 -5.58
N LEU A 91 5.85 -5.82 -4.97
CA LEU A 91 7.14 -5.80 -5.66
C LEU A 91 7.23 -6.91 -6.71
N ASN A 92 6.90 -8.14 -6.32
CA ASN A 92 7.04 -9.31 -7.18
C ASN A 92 6.11 -9.27 -8.39
N SER A 93 4.97 -8.58 -8.29
CA SER A 93 4.03 -8.45 -9.40
C SER A 93 4.38 -7.31 -10.38
N GLY A 94 5.47 -6.57 -10.15
CA GLY A 94 5.93 -5.52 -11.06
C GLY A 94 5.06 -4.26 -11.07
N VAL A 95 4.22 -4.07 -10.06
CA VAL A 95 3.30 -2.93 -9.99
C VAL A 95 3.83 -1.79 -9.12
N HIS A 96 4.83 -2.04 -8.27
CA HIS A 96 5.41 -1.03 -7.39
C HIS A 96 6.93 -1.10 -7.30
N TYR A 97 7.55 0.07 -7.08
CA TYR A 97 8.94 0.20 -6.70
C TYR A 97 9.08 0.08 -5.17
N ALA A 98 10.27 -0.26 -4.70
CA ALA A 98 10.55 -0.31 -3.27
C ALA A 98 10.28 1.03 -2.57
N SER A 99 10.54 2.15 -3.22
CA SER A 99 10.27 3.49 -2.69
C SER A 99 8.77 3.79 -2.54
N ASP A 100 7.90 3.21 -3.37
CA ASP A 100 6.45 3.33 -3.22
C ASP A 100 5.99 2.70 -1.90
N ILE A 101 6.58 1.57 -1.54
CA ILE A 101 6.26 0.82 -0.33
C ILE A 101 6.83 1.52 0.89
N LYS A 102 8.08 1.94 0.83
CA LYS A 102 8.74 2.64 1.94
C LYS A 102 8.00 3.91 2.33
N PHE A 103 7.63 4.73 1.36
CA PHE A 103 6.86 5.94 1.63
C PHE A 103 5.47 5.60 2.16
N ALA A 104 4.83 4.57 1.64
CA ALA A 104 3.51 4.13 2.12
C ALA A 104 3.54 3.74 3.60
N GLU A 105 4.60 3.05 4.02
CA GLU A 105 4.79 2.69 5.44
C GLU A 105 5.01 3.94 6.30
N GLU A 106 5.84 4.87 5.86
CA GLU A 106 6.07 6.13 6.56
C GLU A 106 4.79 6.96 6.67
N LEU A 107 4.00 7.04 5.59
CA LEU A 107 2.72 7.74 5.56
C LEU A 107 1.72 7.09 6.51
N ALA A 108 1.64 5.77 6.53
CA ALA A 108 0.76 5.03 7.44
C ALA A 108 1.12 5.28 8.91
N ASN A 109 2.41 5.29 9.22
CA ASN A 109 2.90 5.61 10.57
C ASN A 109 2.51 7.03 10.98
N TRP A 110 2.63 7.98 10.06
CA TRP A 110 2.23 9.36 10.30
C TRP A 110 0.73 9.50 10.52
N VAL A 111 -0.09 8.89 9.65
CA VAL A 111 -1.56 8.87 9.77
C VAL A 111 -1.98 8.25 11.11
N TYR A 112 -1.35 7.14 11.49
CA TYR A 112 -1.61 6.48 12.77
C TYR A 112 -1.28 7.40 13.95
N SER A 113 -0.12 8.04 13.94
CA SER A 113 0.33 8.93 15.02
C SER A 113 -0.57 10.16 15.19
N LYS A 114 -1.18 10.64 14.12
CA LYS A 114 -2.09 11.79 14.11
C LYS A 114 -3.55 11.39 14.27
N GLN A 115 -3.87 10.10 14.33
CA GLN A 115 -5.23 9.58 14.45
C GLN A 115 -6.17 10.09 13.33
N LEU A 116 -5.68 10.11 12.10
CA LEU A 116 -6.42 10.62 10.93
C LEU A 116 -7.26 9.53 10.26
N PHE A 117 -8.01 8.80 11.07
CA PHE A 117 -8.89 7.72 10.59
C PHE A 117 -10.07 7.46 11.51
#